data_b76bf687491c2785acb5d138ff5876bc
#
_entry.id   b76bf687491c2785acb5d138ff5876bc
#
_cell.length_a   1.000
_cell.length_b   1.000
_cell.length_c   1.000
_cell.angle_alpha   90.00
_cell.angle_beta   90.00
_cell.angle_gamma   90.00
#
_symmetry.space_group_name_H-M   'P 1'
#
loop_
_entity.id
_entity.type
_entity.pdbx_description
1 polymer ?
#
loop_
_entity_poly.entity_id
_entity_poly.type
_entity_poly.pdbx_seq_one_letter_code
_entity_poly.pdbx_strand_id
1 'polypeptide(L)'
;MKTVRCGSLSGRIIPMYERVLPIVLLCASNVFMTFAWYGHLKHKSAPLLLAVVVSWGIAFFEYLLMVPANRIGSSVYSAPQLKGLQEVITLLVFAGFSTWYLDQPLKWNHWAGFALILVAAWLIFMD
;
A
#
# COMPACT_ATOMS: atom_id res chain seq x y z
N MET A 1 -5.47 -17.07 12.91
CA MET A 1 -5.59 -17.51 12.46
C MET A 1 -5.18 -18.14 11.64
N LYS A 2 -5.10 -18.56 11.74
CA LYS A 2 -4.69 -19.16 11.06
C LYS A 2 -5.24 -19.89 10.53
N THR A 3 -5.58 -20.08 10.83
CA THR A 3 -6.02 -20.80 10.32
C THR A 3 -6.58 -21.33 9.67
N VAL A 4 -6.81 -21.24 9.80
CA VAL A 4 -7.29 -21.76 9.14
C VAL A 4 -7.56 -22.24 8.29
N ARG A 5 -7.64 -22.23 8.14
CA ARG A 5 -7.76 -22.67 7.29
C ARG A 5 -7.33 -23.28 6.58
N CYS A 6 -7.12 -23.28 7.00
CA CYS A 6 -6.68 -23.91 6.32
C CYS A 6 -6.73 -24.70 5.80
N GLY A 7 -6.80 -24.68 6.14
CA GLY A 7 -6.66 -25.52 5.76
C GLY A 7 -7.03 -26.09 5.00
N SER A 8 -7.42 -25.98 4.95
CA SER A 8 -7.85 -26.65 4.17
C SER A 8 -7.49 -26.66 3.02
N LEU A 9 -7.09 -26.19 2.81
CA LEU A 9 -6.74 -26.18 1.69
C LEU A 9 -6.05 -27.03 1.49
N SER A 10 -6.00 -27.37 2.49
CA SER A 10 -5.51 -28.20 2.53
C SER A 10 -4.60 -28.67 1.75
N GLY A 11 -3.50 -28.75 2.07
CA GLY A 11 -2.51 -29.22 1.27
C GLY A 11 -2.66 -28.74 -0.10
N ARG A 12 -3.65 -28.02 -0.29
CA ARG A 12 -3.95 -27.56 -1.56
C ARG A 12 -3.01 -26.48 -1.97
N ILE A 13 -2.59 -26.52 -3.19
CA ILE A 13 -1.75 -25.48 -3.74
C ILE A 13 -2.57 -24.19 -3.84
N ILE A 14 -2.07 -23.14 -3.22
CA ILE A 14 -2.72 -21.84 -3.30
C ILE A 14 -2.47 -21.30 -4.70
N PRO A 15 -3.51 -20.96 -5.46
CA PRO A 15 -3.31 -20.41 -6.79
C PRO A 15 -2.43 -19.17 -6.77
N MET A 16 -1.60 -19.04 -7.78
CA MET A 16 -0.68 -17.91 -7.86
C MET A 16 -1.41 -16.59 -7.81
N TYR A 17 -2.61 -16.52 -8.43
CA TYR A 17 -3.31 -15.25 -8.44
C TYR A 17 -3.73 -14.81 -7.03
N GLU A 18 -3.96 -15.76 -6.12
CA GLU A 18 -4.32 -15.40 -4.74
C GLU A 18 -3.15 -14.81 -3.98
N ARG A 19 -1.94 -15.04 -4.45
CA ARG A 19 -0.75 -14.44 -3.84
C ARG A 19 -0.38 -13.12 -4.49
N VAL A 20 -0.54 -13.06 -5.80
CA VAL A 20 -0.09 -11.92 -6.60
C VAL A 20 -1.16 -10.84 -6.70
N LEU A 21 -2.42 -11.23 -6.85
CA LEU A 21 -3.49 -10.27 -7.04
C LEU A 21 -3.60 -9.26 -5.89
N PRO A 22 -3.53 -9.69 -4.61
CA PRO A 22 -3.56 -8.68 -3.55
C PRO A 22 -2.41 -7.68 -3.65
N ILE A 23 -1.23 -8.15 -4.03
CA ILE A 23 -0.08 -7.26 -4.16
C ILE A 23 -0.30 -6.24 -5.27
N VAL A 24 -0.81 -6.70 -6.42
CA VAL A 24 -1.10 -5.81 -7.53
C VAL A 24 -2.17 -4.79 -7.14
N LEU A 25 -3.23 -5.25 -6.48
CA LEU A 25 -4.28 -4.36 -6.03
C LEU A 25 -3.79 -3.35 -5.00
N LEU A 26 -2.91 -3.78 -4.10
CA LEU A 26 -2.33 -2.88 -3.11
C LEU A 26 -1.45 -1.83 -3.78
N CYS A 27 -0.70 -2.23 -4.80
CA CYS A 27 0.12 -1.28 -5.53
C CYS A 27 -0.75 -0.21 -6.19
N ALA A 28 -1.82 -0.65 -6.86
CA ALA A 28 -2.73 0.29 -7.51
C ALA A 28 -3.42 1.18 -6.50
N SER A 29 -3.89 0.60 -5.39
CA SER A 29 -4.58 1.39 -4.37
C SER A 29 -3.65 2.42 -3.74
N ASN A 30 -2.37 2.06 -3.57
CA ASN A 30 -1.41 3.01 -3.00
C ASN A 30 -1.12 4.16 -3.93
N VAL A 31 -1.14 3.94 -5.23
CA VAL A 31 -0.99 5.05 -6.17
C VAL A 31 -2.15 6.04 -5.98
N PHE A 32 -3.37 5.53 -5.95
CA PHE A 32 -4.54 6.39 -5.73
C PHE A 32 -4.47 7.10 -4.39
N MET A 33 -4.10 6.36 -3.33
CA MET A 33 -4.07 6.95 -2.00
C MET A 33 -2.98 8.00 -1.88
N THR A 34 -1.84 7.78 -2.51
CA THR A 34 -0.76 8.77 -2.50
C THR A 34 -1.22 10.07 -3.17
N PHE A 35 -1.94 9.96 -4.27
CA PHE A 35 -2.52 11.15 -4.89
C PHE A 35 -3.57 11.79 -3.99
N ALA A 36 -4.36 10.99 -3.29
CA ALA A 36 -5.37 11.54 -2.39
C ALA A 36 -4.73 12.32 -1.25
N TRP A 37 -3.65 11.78 -0.69
CA TRP A 37 -3.00 12.43 0.47
C TRP A 37 -2.14 13.61 0.07
N TYR A 38 -1.43 13.51 -1.03
CA TYR A 38 -0.36 14.47 -1.33
C TYR A 38 -0.50 15.17 -2.67
N GLY A 39 -1.40 14.73 -3.53
CA GLY A 39 -1.51 15.33 -4.84
C GLY A 39 -1.90 16.80 -4.78
N HIS A 40 -2.72 17.18 -3.80
CA HIS A 40 -3.16 18.56 -3.66
C HIS A 40 -2.01 19.49 -3.25
N LEU A 41 -0.90 18.94 -2.76
CA LEU A 41 0.23 19.77 -2.36
C LEU A 41 0.87 20.48 -3.55
N LYS A 42 0.69 19.95 -4.75
CA LYS A 42 1.18 20.62 -5.95
C LYS A 42 0.30 21.82 -6.31
N HIS A 43 -0.92 21.85 -5.79
CA HIS A 43 -1.90 22.89 -6.11
C HIS A 43 -2.36 23.59 -4.84
N LYS A 44 -1.40 24.13 -4.09
CA LYS A 44 -1.70 24.72 -2.77
C LYS A 44 -2.60 25.95 -2.87
N SER A 45 -2.67 26.57 -4.04
CA SER A 45 -3.53 27.73 -4.23
C SER A 45 -5.00 27.38 -4.37
N ALA A 46 -5.32 26.10 -4.55
CA ALA A 46 -6.70 25.67 -4.64
C ALA A 46 -7.40 25.79 -3.27
N PRO A 47 -8.74 26.05 -3.26
CA PRO A 47 -9.45 26.11 -2.00
C PRO A 47 -9.33 24.81 -1.23
N LEU A 48 -9.25 24.93 0.10
CA LEU A 48 -9.11 23.75 0.96
C LEU A 48 -10.26 22.78 0.77
N LEU A 49 -11.49 23.29 0.69
CA LEU A 49 -12.65 22.42 0.54
C LEU A 49 -12.59 21.63 -0.76
N LEU A 50 -12.16 22.27 -1.84
CA LEU A 50 -12.00 21.58 -3.11
C LEU A 50 -10.97 20.47 -2.99
N ALA A 51 -9.85 20.73 -2.34
CA ALA A 51 -8.81 19.72 -2.15
C ALA A 51 -9.36 18.53 -1.37
N VAL A 52 -10.14 18.80 -0.33
CA VAL A 52 -10.74 17.74 0.48
C VAL A 52 -11.68 16.88 -0.36
N VAL A 53 -12.56 17.51 -1.13
CA VAL A 53 -13.54 16.78 -1.92
C VAL A 53 -12.88 15.94 -3.00
N VAL A 54 -11.89 16.52 -3.70
CA VAL A 54 -11.19 15.79 -4.75
C VAL A 54 -10.42 14.61 -4.16
N SER A 55 -9.72 14.84 -3.05
CA SER A 55 -8.98 13.77 -2.41
C SER A 55 -9.91 12.67 -1.90
N TRP A 56 -11.06 13.04 -1.38
CA TRP A 56 -12.04 12.07 -0.94
C TRP A 56 -12.52 11.21 -2.11
N GLY A 57 -12.76 11.83 -3.26
CA GLY A 57 -13.17 11.08 -4.44
C GLY A 57 -12.10 10.10 -4.90
N ILE A 58 -10.83 10.51 -4.86
CA ILE A 58 -9.73 9.61 -5.20
C ILE A 58 -9.67 8.46 -4.21
N ALA A 59 -9.84 8.75 -2.92
CA ALA A 59 -9.82 7.71 -1.89
C ALA A 59 -10.96 6.71 -2.07
N PHE A 60 -12.09 7.14 -2.60
CA PHE A 60 -13.17 6.21 -2.88
C PHE A 60 -12.73 5.12 -3.85
N PHE A 61 -12.06 5.51 -4.92
CA PHE A 61 -11.53 4.52 -5.88
C PHE A 61 -10.47 3.65 -5.24
N GLU A 62 -9.66 4.25 -4.37
CA GLU A 62 -8.64 3.48 -3.66
C GLU A 62 -9.28 2.36 -2.84
N TYR A 63 -10.39 2.65 -2.18
CA TYR A 63 -11.09 1.65 -1.39
C TYR A 63 -11.60 0.50 -2.25
N LEU A 64 -12.04 0.78 -3.47
CA LEU A 64 -12.50 -0.26 -4.37
C LEU A 64 -11.40 -1.26 -4.70
N LEU A 65 -10.15 -0.84 -4.56
CA LEU A 65 -8.99 -1.71 -4.78
C LEU A 65 -8.48 -2.31 -3.48
N MET A 66 -8.46 -1.53 -2.40
CA MET A 66 -7.86 -1.97 -1.15
C MET A 66 -8.68 -3.02 -0.43
N VAL A 67 -9.99 -2.85 -0.36
CA VAL A 67 -10.82 -3.79 0.40
C VAL A 67 -10.76 -5.18 -0.22
N PRO A 68 -10.92 -5.34 -1.55
CA PRO A 68 -10.73 -6.67 -2.14
C PRO A 68 -9.32 -7.19 -1.94
N ALA A 69 -8.31 -6.33 -2.01
CA ALA A 69 -6.92 -6.76 -1.81
C ALA A 69 -6.74 -7.38 -0.44
N ASN A 70 -7.27 -6.72 0.59
CA ASN A 70 -7.16 -7.25 1.95
C ASN A 70 -7.97 -8.52 2.14
N ARG A 71 -9.13 -8.58 1.53
CA ARG A 71 -9.97 -9.78 1.64
C ARG A 71 -9.32 -10.99 1.01
N ILE A 72 -8.83 -10.83 -0.22
CA ILE A 72 -8.17 -11.92 -0.92
C ILE A 72 -6.86 -12.25 -0.22
N GLY A 73 -6.12 -11.22 0.16
CA GLY A 73 -4.82 -11.42 0.80
C GLY A 73 -4.92 -12.10 2.15
N SER A 74 -6.02 -11.93 2.86
CA SER A 74 -6.17 -12.51 4.18
C SER A 74 -6.21 -14.03 4.16
N SER A 75 -6.47 -14.63 3.00
CA SER A 75 -6.43 -16.08 2.88
C SER A 75 -5.02 -16.61 2.72
N VAL A 76 -4.06 -15.75 2.39
CA VAL A 76 -2.67 -16.15 2.15
C VAL A 76 -1.74 -15.54 3.20
N TYR A 77 -2.01 -14.30 3.58
CA TYR A 77 -1.15 -13.55 4.50
C TYR A 77 -1.89 -13.23 5.78
N SER A 78 -1.14 -13.16 6.89
CA SER A 78 -1.72 -12.69 8.14
C SER A 78 -1.92 -11.18 8.07
N ALA A 79 -2.72 -10.63 8.99
CA ALA A 79 -2.95 -9.19 9.02
C ALA A 79 -1.65 -8.40 9.22
N PRO A 80 -0.74 -8.81 10.13
CA PRO A 80 0.55 -8.11 10.23
C PRO A 80 1.34 -8.16 8.94
N GLN A 81 1.30 -9.29 8.22
CA GLN A 81 2.02 -9.41 6.96
C GLN A 81 1.44 -8.49 5.90
N LEU A 82 0.11 -8.40 5.84
CA LEU A 82 -0.53 -7.47 4.91
C LEU A 82 -0.14 -6.03 5.21
N LYS A 83 -0.09 -5.69 6.50
CA LYS A 83 0.31 -4.33 6.87
C LYS A 83 1.76 -4.06 6.48
N GLY A 84 2.63 -5.03 6.69
CA GLY A 84 4.02 -4.89 6.29
C GLY A 84 4.17 -4.70 4.78
N LEU A 85 3.41 -5.47 3.99
CA LEU A 85 3.40 -5.31 2.55
C LEU A 85 2.95 -3.91 2.15
N GLN A 86 1.90 -3.42 2.80
CA GLN A 86 1.41 -2.08 2.48
C GLN A 86 2.44 -1.02 2.78
N GLU A 87 3.19 -1.16 3.88
CA GLU A 87 4.21 -0.18 4.21
C GLU A 87 5.32 -0.16 3.16
N VAL A 88 5.78 -1.33 2.73
CA VAL A 88 6.81 -1.40 1.70
C VAL A 88 6.31 -0.77 0.40
N ILE A 89 5.12 -1.14 -0.02
CA ILE A 89 4.54 -0.63 -1.25
C ILE A 89 4.34 0.89 -1.14
N THR A 90 3.83 1.35 0.01
CA THR A 90 3.62 2.78 0.23
C THR A 90 4.91 3.56 0.10
N LEU A 91 6.00 3.05 0.68
CA LEU A 91 7.27 3.73 0.60
C LEU A 91 7.79 3.82 -0.82
N LEU A 92 7.69 2.71 -1.57
CA LEU A 92 8.16 2.71 -2.95
C LEU A 92 7.34 3.65 -3.82
N VAL A 93 6.02 3.61 -3.67
CA VAL A 93 5.14 4.49 -4.42
C VAL A 93 5.41 5.94 -4.05
N PHE A 94 5.56 6.21 -2.76
CA PHE A 94 5.81 7.58 -2.31
C PHE A 94 7.16 8.10 -2.81
N ALA A 95 8.18 7.26 -2.78
CA ALA A 95 9.49 7.69 -3.26
C ALA A 95 9.43 8.13 -4.72
N GLY A 96 8.77 7.34 -5.55
CA GLY A 96 8.60 7.71 -6.95
C GLY A 96 7.72 8.94 -7.11
N PHE A 97 6.64 9.01 -6.36
CA PHE A 97 5.71 10.13 -6.42
C PHE A 97 6.39 11.43 -6.01
N SER A 98 7.14 11.41 -4.91
CA SER A 98 7.78 12.60 -4.39
C SER A 98 8.83 13.15 -5.37
N THR A 99 9.64 12.28 -5.94
CA THR A 99 10.68 12.73 -6.86
C THR A 99 10.11 13.14 -8.20
N TRP A 100 9.05 12.48 -8.66
CA TRP A 100 8.50 12.74 -9.99
C TRP A 100 7.41 13.80 -9.99
N TYR A 101 6.41 13.66 -9.13
CA TYR A 101 5.23 14.53 -9.18
C TYR A 101 5.42 15.79 -8.35
N LEU A 102 5.92 15.65 -7.14
CA LEU A 102 6.10 16.79 -6.26
C LEU A 102 7.42 17.52 -6.50
N ASP A 103 8.33 16.93 -7.25
CA ASP A 103 9.65 17.52 -7.50
C ASP A 103 10.40 17.78 -6.21
N GLN A 104 10.25 16.89 -5.24
CA GLN A 104 10.95 16.97 -3.97
C GLN A 104 11.85 15.76 -3.82
N PRO A 105 13.11 15.86 -4.27
CA PRO A 105 13.99 14.71 -4.23
C PRO A 105 14.29 14.30 -2.79
N LEU A 106 14.45 13.00 -2.61
CA LEU A 106 14.72 12.43 -1.31
C LEU A 106 16.21 12.54 -1.00
N LYS A 107 16.52 12.97 0.21
CA LYS A 107 17.91 13.09 0.66
C LYS A 107 18.35 11.76 1.25
N TRP A 108 19.68 11.65 1.51
CA TRP A 108 20.23 10.39 2.00
C TRP A 108 19.60 9.97 3.34
N ASN A 109 19.28 10.93 4.19
CA ASN A 109 18.67 10.59 5.48
C ASN A 109 17.27 10.03 5.30
N HIS A 110 16.54 10.49 4.28
CA HIS A 110 15.23 9.92 3.97
C HIS A 110 15.38 8.46 3.51
N TRP A 111 16.36 8.20 2.65
CA TRP A 111 16.61 6.84 2.19
C TRP A 111 17.03 5.93 3.33
N ALA A 112 17.84 6.46 4.26
CA ALA A 112 18.25 5.69 5.43
C ALA A 112 17.05 5.33 6.30
N GLY A 113 16.15 6.28 6.52
CA GLY A 113 14.94 6.02 7.28
C GLY A 113 14.06 4.98 6.60
N PHE A 114 13.90 5.09 5.28
CA PHE A 114 13.11 4.11 4.54
C PHE A 114 13.73 2.72 4.62
N ALA A 115 15.06 2.64 4.59
CA ALA A 115 15.73 1.35 4.74
C ALA A 115 15.43 0.72 6.09
N LEU A 116 15.37 1.52 7.16
CA LEU A 116 15.01 0.99 8.47
C LEU A 116 13.59 0.46 8.49
N ILE A 117 12.68 1.12 7.79
CA ILE A 117 11.30 0.64 7.71
C ILE A 117 11.25 -0.68 6.94
N LEU A 118 12.06 -0.82 5.90
CA LEU A 118 12.13 -2.09 5.16
C LEU A 118 12.64 -3.21 6.06
N VAL A 119 13.60 -2.93 6.93
CA VAL A 119 14.08 -3.92 7.90
C VAL A 119 12.96 -4.30 8.84
N ALA A 120 12.18 -3.33 9.30
CA ALA A 120 11.04 -3.61 10.17
C ALA A 120 10.02 -4.51 9.48
N ALA A 121 9.73 -4.23 8.21
CA ALA A 121 8.80 -5.06 7.45
C ALA A 121 9.32 -6.49 7.32
N TRP A 122 10.63 -6.62 7.09
CA TRP A 122 11.25 -7.95 6.98
C TRP A 122 11.07 -8.74 8.27
N LEU A 123 11.23 -8.08 9.41
CA LEU A 123 11.04 -8.74 10.69
C LEU A 123 9.60 -9.24 10.86
N ILE A 124 8.64 -8.47 10.36
CA ILE A 124 7.24 -8.89 10.42
C ILE A 124 7.03 -10.17 9.62
N PHE A 125 7.74 -10.30 8.50
CA PHE A 125 7.57 -11.47 7.65
C PHE A 125 8.32 -12.70 8.14
N MET A 126 9.18 -12.53 9.14
CA MET A 126 9.89 -13.68 9.71
C MET A 126 8.97 -14.62 10.47
N ASP A 127 7.84 -14.15 10.81
CA ASP A 127 6.88 -14.92 11.60
C ASP A 127 6.26 -16.10 10.82
#